data_d12b9eb0120b40d1c6606d0a3246bdfb
#
_entry.id   d12b9eb0120b40d1c6606d0a3246bdfb
#
_cell.length_a   1.000
_cell.length_b   1.000
_cell.length_c   1.000
_cell.angle_alpha   90.00
_cell.angle_beta   90.00
_cell.angle_gamma   90.00
#
_symmetry.space_group_name_H-M   'P 1'
#
loop_
_entity.id
_entity.type
_entity.pdbx_description
1 polymer ?
#
loop_
_entity_poly.entity_id
_entity_poly.type
_entity_poly.pdbx_seq_one_letter_code
_entity_poly.pdbx_strand_id
1 'polypeptide(L)'
;MAPTFQNPIIRGFNPDPTVCVVPSPTPGGKPTYYLSTSTFEYFPGCAIYRSTDVINWTLIGHALTRASQLNLRTVEPGAGSWASTLRYRQDKKRWYLFNGIFHRYRPSSDERVFPRGFYVWTDDIDTDGTWSDPVYFDTPGFDQDVFWDDDGKTYLSTTVRIADRDPSSKLKDFAIHISEVDLPTGRTLTPPVCIRQSQYGVAEGSHIMQKDGYYYLFVAEGGTEAGHQEWVFRSKEGVYGPWESQGKPLWYNGSDEEVQRTGHADVFKDEQGCWWGVFLGVRPVKQNEKYLEPQLGE
;
A
#
# COMPACT_ATOMS: atom_id res chain seq x y z
N MET A 1 15.53 -27.96 -11.09
CA MET A 1 14.64 -27.47 -10.04
C MET A 1 14.61 -25.96 -10.21
N ALA A 2 13.44 -25.33 -10.16
CA ALA A 2 13.38 -23.86 -10.12
C ALA A 2 14.18 -23.38 -8.89
N PRO A 3 14.88 -22.25 -8.98
CA PRO A 3 15.55 -21.69 -7.81
C PRO A 3 14.50 -21.39 -6.73
N THR A 4 14.76 -21.89 -5.52
CA THR A 4 13.89 -21.62 -4.37
C THR A 4 14.52 -20.49 -3.55
N PHE A 5 13.68 -19.66 -2.93
CA PHE A 5 14.09 -18.64 -1.98
C PHE A 5 13.33 -18.84 -0.67
N GLN A 6 13.78 -18.18 0.38
CA GLN A 6 13.16 -18.29 1.70
C GLN A 6 12.59 -16.92 2.12
N ASN A 7 11.31 -16.94 2.50
CA ASN A 7 10.68 -15.79 3.15
C ASN A 7 11.11 -15.69 4.64
N PRO A 8 11.12 -14.48 5.23
CA PRO A 8 10.85 -13.21 4.59
C PRO A 8 12.06 -12.71 3.78
N ILE A 9 11.80 -12.04 2.66
CA ILE A 9 12.86 -11.39 1.87
C ILE A 9 13.44 -10.17 2.57
N ILE A 10 12.64 -9.47 3.40
CA ILE A 10 13.06 -8.39 4.28
C ILE A 10 12.55 -8.72 5.68
N ARG A 11 13.46 -8.79 6.65
CA ARG A 11 13.17 -9.15 8.04
C ARG A 11 12.94 -7.92 8.90
N GLY A 12 12.20 -8.07 9.99
CA GLY A 12 11.93 -7.01 10.97
C GLY A 12 10.64 -6.25 10.65
N PHE A 13 10.54 -5.03 11.18
CA PHE A 13 9.37 -4.19 11.01
C PHE A 13 9.38 -3.51 9.64
N ASN A 14 8.75 -4.15 8.66
CA ASN A 14 8.64 -3.69 7.28
C ASN A 14 7.22 -3.99 6.74
N PRO A 15 6.17 -3.40 7.32
CA PRO A 15 4.79 -3.64 6.91
C PRO A 15 4.44 -2.88 5.63
N ASP A 16 3.30 -3.25 5.04
CA ASP A 16 2.64 -2.58 3.91
C ASP A 16 3.60 -2.35 2.73
N PRO A 17 4.23 -3.41 2.20
CA PRO A 17 5.20 -3.26 1.14
C PRO A 17 4.52 -2.87 -0.18
N THR A 18 5.17 -1.99 -0.91
CA THR A 18 4.81 -1.60 -2.28
C THR A 18 6.02 -1.74 -3.18
N VAL A 19 5.80 -2.05 -4.45
CA VAL A 19 6.89 -2.32 -5.39
C VAL A 19 6.65 -1.69 -6.75
N CYS A 20 7.71 -1.16 -7.35
CA CYS A 20 7.67 -0.75 -8.75
C CYS A 20 8.86 -1.35 -9.54
N VAL A 21 8.62 -1.58 -10.81
CA VAL A 21 9.60 -2.13 -11.75
C VAL A 21 10.05 -1.03 -12.69
N VAL A 22 11.35 -0.79 -12.73
CA VAL A 22 11.96 0.21 -13.61
C VAL A 22 12.71 -0.51 -14.72
N PRO A 23 12.28 -0.39 -15.98
CA PRO A 23 12.96 -0.99 -17.10
C PRO A 23 14.40 -0.50 -17.21
N SER A 24 15.30 -1.37 -17.65
CA SER A 24 16.69 -0.96 -17.93
C SER A 24 16.74 0.16 -19.00
N PRO A 25 17.56 1.18 -18.79
CA PRO A 25 17.80 2.18 -19.83
C PRO A 25 18.57 1.60 -21.04
N THR A 26 19.21 0.43 -20.86
CA THR A 26 19.94 -0.25 -21.93
C THR A 26 19.04 -1.32 -22.56
N PRO A 27 18.86 -1.37 -23.88
CA PRO A 27 18.11 -2.43 -24.55
C PRO A 27 18.64 -3.82 -24.18
N GLY A 28 17.74 -4.72 -23.76
CA GLY A 28 18.06 -6.07 -23.28
C GLY A 28 18.72 -6.15 -21.90
N GLY A 29 18.87 -5.01 -21.22
CA GLY A 29 19.32 -4.98 -19.83
C GLY A 29 18.21 -5.42 -18.86
N LYS A 30 18.62 -5.85 -17.67
CA LYS A 30 17.69 -6.26 -16.63
C LYS A 30 16.99 -5.06 -15.98
N PRO A 31 15.70 -5.20 -15.61
CA PRO A 31 15.01 -4.17 -14.83
C PRO A 31 15.61 -4.04 -13.43
N THR A 32 15.35 -2.91 -12.80
CA THR A 32 15.60 -2.70 -11.38
C THR A 32 14.27 -2.63 -10.65
N TYR A 33 14.20 -3.28 -9.50
CA TYR A 33 13.02 -3.31 -8.65
C TYR A 33 13.27 -2.40 -7.45
N TYR A 34 12.29 -1.54 -7.14
CA TYR A 34 12.30 -0.69 -5.96
C TYR A 34 11.10 -1.03 -5.09
N LEU A 35 11.31 -1.11 -3.79
CA LEU A 35 10.28 -1.43 -2.81
C LEU A 35 10.31 -0.39 -1.70
N SER A 36 9.14 0.00 -1.22
CA SER A 36 8.99 0.83 -0.02
C SER A 36 8.14 0.12 1.02
N THR A 37 8.35 0.46 2.29
CA THR A 37 7.55 -0.05 3.42
C THR A 37 7.13 1.08 4.34
N SER A 38 6.07 0.87 5.10
CA SER A 38 5.66 1.78 6.17
C SER A 38 6.69 1.85 7.28
N THR A 39 6.73 2.97 7.99
CA THR A 39 7.63 3.17 9.12
C THR A 39 6.90 3.63 10.39
N PHE A 40 5.60 3.86 10.33
CA PHE A 40 4.76 4.29 11.46
C PHE A 40 5.35 5.49 12.20
N GLU A 41 5.59 5.37 13.50
CA GLU A 41 6.17 6.40 14.35
C GLU A 41 7.70 6.57 14.20
N TYR A 42 8.34 5.72 13.41
CA TYR A 42 9.79 5.76 13.24
C TYR A 42 10.22 6.75 12.15
N PHE A 43 11.34 7.42 12.40
CA PHE A 43 11.95 8.38 11.48
C PHE A 43 13.39 7.92 11.14
N PRO A 44 13.83 8.02 9.89
CA PRO A 44 13.18 8.58 8.69
C PRO A 44 12.04 7.70 8.18
N GLY A 45 11.09 8.31 7.44
CA GLY A 45 9.89 7.64 6.96
C GLY A 45 10.03 7.02 5.58
N CYS A 46 9.27 5.94 5.35
CA CYS A 46 9.18 5.20 4.09
C CYS A 46 10.55 4.73 3.60
N ALA A 47 10.99 3.59 4.14
CA ALA A 47 12.23 2.94 3.74
C ALA A 47 12.20 2.56 2.24
N ILE A 48 13.29 2.77 1.53
CA ILE A 48 13.44 2.44 0.09
C ILE A 48 14.48 1.34 -0.06
N TYR A 49 14.07 0.25 -0.68
CA TYR A 49 14.92 -0.88 -1.00
C TYR A 49 15.07 -1.03 -2.52
N ARG A 50 16.19 -1.58 -2.95
CA ARG A 50 16.48 -1.87 -4.35
C ARG A 50 16.91 -3.32 -4.51
N SER A 51 16.47 -3.94 -5.63
CA SER A 51 16.86 -5.29 -6.05
C SER A 51 17.01 -5.38 -7.56
N THR A 52 17.79 -6.36 -8.03
CA THR A 52 17.93 -6.75 -9.46
C THR A 52 17.48 -8.19 -9.72
N ASP A 53 17.02 -8.90 -8.67
CA ASP A 53 16.65 -10.31 -8.74
C ASP A 53 15.38 -10.67 -7.95
N VAL A 54 14.67 -9.68 -7.42
CA VAL A 54 13.45 -9.74 -6.59
C VAL A 54 13.60 -10.49 -5.24
N ILE A 55 14.76 -11.08 -4.98
CA ILE A 55 15.03 -11.89 -3.79
C ILE A 55 15.95 -11.15 -2.81
N ASN A 56 17.03 -10.56 -3.34
CA ASN A 56 18.03 -9.86 -2.55
C ASN A 56 17.76 -8.36 -2.59
N TRP A 57 17.38 -7.79 -1.44
CA TRP A 57 17.01 -6.39 -1.31
C TRP A 57 18.04 -5.63 -0.48
N THR A 58 18.42 -4.47 -0.95
CA THR A 58 19.35 -3.56 -0.26
C THR A 58 18.62 -2.28 0.09
N LEU A 59 18.64 -1.89 1.37
CA LEU A 59 18.16 -0.59 1.81
C LEU A 59 19.06 0.50 1.21
N ILE A 60 18.50 1.43 0.46
CA ILE A 60 19.23 2.51 -0.21
C ILE A 60 18.95 3.89 0.37
N GLY A 61 17.95 4.04 1.21
CA GLY A 61 17.58 5.31 1.85
C GLY A 61 16.14 5.34 2.30
N HIS A 62 15.62 6.55 2.49
CA HIS A 62 14.23 6.80 2.88
C HIS A 62 13.67 7.98 2.08
N ALA A 63 12.38 7.94 1.79
CA ALA A 63 11.74 9.01 1.03
C ALA A 63 11.44 10.27 1.88
N LEU A 64 11.10 10.08 3.16
CA LEU A 64 10.67 11.16 4.06
C LEU A 64 11.75 11.42 5.12
N THR A 65 12.68 12.32 4.78
CA THR A 65 13.88 12.61 5.59
C THR A 65 13.89 14.00 6.20
N ARG A 66 12.88 14.84 5.92
CA ARG A 66 12.80 16.22 6.38
C ARG A 66 11.53 16.48 7.18
N ALA A 67 11.62 17.39 8.15
CA ALA A 67 10.48 17.79 8.98
C ALA A 67 9.32 18.41 8.15
N SER A 68 9.60 18.97 6.97
CA SER A 68 8.58 19.46 6.03
C SER A 68 7.78 18.31 5.37
N GLN A 69 8.35 17.12 5.29
CA GLN A 69 7.72 15.94 4.72
C GLN A 69 7.01 15.10 5.79
N LEU A 70 7.65 14.92 6.96
CA LEU A 70 7.16 14.06 8.04
C LEU A 70 7.52 14.66 9.40
N ASN A 71 6.50 15.02 10.19
CA ASN A 71 6.67 15.52 11.55
C ASN A 71 5.97 14.57 12.53
N LEU A 72 6.77 13.80 13.28
CA LEU A 72 6.31 12.76 14.21
C LEU A 72 6.37 13.17 15.68
N ARG A 73 6.54 14.45 15.99
CA ARG A 73 6.80 14.92 17.37
C ARG A 73 5.71 14.56 18.39
N THR A 74 4.49 14.36 17.96
CA THR A 74 3.36 14.04 18.83
C THR A 74 2.64 12.77 18.40
N VAL A 75 3.32 11.93 17.65
CA VAL A 75 2.78 10.67 17.17
C VAL A 75 2.89 9.63 18.26
N GLU A 76 1.81 8.98 18.56
CA GLU A 76 1.71 7.87 19.50
C GLU A 76 2.13 6.53 18.86
N PRO A 77 2.50 5.52 19.65
CA PRO A 77 2.85 4.19 19.14
C PRO A 77 1.78 3.61 18.20
N GLY A 78 2.21 3.06 17.08
CA GLY A 78 1.35 2.49 16.04
C GLY A 78 0.56 3.52 15.23
N ALA A 79 0.90 4.81 15.32
CA ALA A 79 0.43 5.87 14.42
C ALA A 79 1.59 6.35 13.53
N GLY A 80 1.46 7.46 12.86
CA GLY A 80 2.53 8.06 12.04
C GLY A 80 2.38 7.80 10.56
N SER A 81 3.48 7.45 9.89
CA SER A 81 3.56 7.22 8.44
C SER A 81 3.05 5.81 8.10
N TRP A 82 1.79 5.73 7.71
CA TRP A 82 1.15 4.47 7.30
C TRP A 82 1.25 4.26 5.80
N ALA A 83 1.05 3.03 5.40
CA ALA A 83 1.04 2.48 4.04
C ALA A 83 1.49 3.44 2.95
N SER A 84 2.72 3.25 2.51
CA SER A 84 3.24 3.98 1.36
C SER A 84 2.96 3.22 0.08
N THR A 85 2.68 3.94 -1.01
CA THR A 85 2.63 3.37 -2.35
C THR A 85 3.70 4.00 -3.23
N LEU A 86 4.59 3.18 -3.76
CA LEU A 86 5.68 3.62 -4.64
C LEU A 86 5.31 3.32 -6.10
N ARG A 87 5.39 4.33 -6.97
CA ARG A 87 5.11 4.20 -8.40
C ARG A 87 6.19 4.89 -9.24
N TYR A 88 6.48 4.33 -10.40
CA TYR A 88 7.39 4.91 -11.37
C TYR A 88 6.66 5.27 -12.67
N ARG A 89 6.76 6.53 -13.09
CA ARG A 89 6.27 7.01 -14.38
C ARG A 89 7.38 7.01 -15.40
N GLN A 90 7.35 6.06 -16.32
CA GLN A 90 8.39 5.85 -17.32
C GLN A 90 8.50 7.05 -18.31
N ASP A 91 7.37 7.63 -18.72
CA ASP A 91 7.33 8.78 -19.63
C ASP A 91 8.00 10.03 -19.05
N LYS A 92 7.99 10.16 -17.71
CA LYS A 92 8.61 11.27 -16.97
C LYS A 92 9.92 10.91 -16.30
N LYS A 93 10.29 9.63 -16.29
CA LYS A 93 11.44 9.09 -15.55
C LYS A 93 11.43 9.53 -14.08
N ARG A 94 10.26 9.43 -13.42
CA ARG A 94 10.00 9.99 -12.11
C ARG A 94 9.34 8.98 -11.20
N TRP A 95 9.84 8.91 -9.97
CA TRP A 95 9.22 8.15 -8.88
C TRP A 95 8.27 9.04 -8.09
N TYR A 96 7.15 8.46 -7.69
CA TYR A 96 6.16 9.05 -6.81
C TYR A 96 5.99 8.11 -5.62
N LEU A 97 5.97 8.68 -4.43
CA LEU A 97 5.64 7.96 -3.21
C LEU A 97 4.44 8.64 -2.57
N PHE A 98 3.33 7.91 -2.51
CA PHE A 98 2.09 8.31 -1.88
C PHE A 98 2.10 7.85 -0.43
N ASN A 99 1.61 8.65 0.49
CA ASN A 99 1.61 8.35 1.92
C ASN A 99 0.54 9.16 2.65
N GLY A 100 0.26 8.78 3.91
CA GLY A 100 -0.57 9.53 4.82
C GLY A 100 -0.01 9.50 6.23
N ILE A 101 -0.19 10.59 6.99
CA ILE A 101 0.18 10.62 8.40
C ILE A 101 -1.08 10.44 9.23
N PHE A 102 -1.07 9.44 10.10
CA PHE A 102 -2.14 9.13 11.01
C PHE A 102 -1.78 9.52 12.45
N HIS A 103 -2.72 10.16 13.16
CA HIS A 103 -2.63 10.49 14.58
C HIS A 103 -3.80 9.88 15.32
N ARG A 104 -3.53 9.21 16.45
CA ARG A 104 -4.57 8.60 17.30
C ARG A 104 -5.06 9.53 18.39
N TYR A 105 -4.27 10.52 18.80
CA TYR A 105 -4.64 11.47 19.84
C TYR A 105 -5.84 12.32 19.43
N ARG A 106 -6.98 11.93 19.95
CA ARG A 106 -8.25 12.64 19.84
C ARG A 106 -9.17 12.20 20.95
N PRO A 107 -10.14 13.06 21.33
CA PRO A 107 -11.17 12.68 22.30
C PRO A 107 -11.84 11.37 21.86
N SER A 108 -12.15 10.49 22.82
CA SER A 108 -12.84 9.23 22.54
C SER A 108 -14.20 9.42 21.87
N SER A 109 -14.80 10.61 22.01
CA SER A 109 -16.02 11.02 21.32
C SER A 109 -15.82 11.44 19.86
N ASP A 110 -14.58 11.66 19.43
CA ASP A 110 -14.27 12.05 18.05
C ASP A 110 -13.98 10.79 17.22
N GLU A 111 -14.99 10.32 16.54
CA GLU A 111 -14.90 9.12 15.70
C GLU A 111 -14.38 9.38 14.28
N ARG A 112 -14.08 10.63 13.94
CA ARG A 112 -13.58 10.98 12.62
C ARG A 112 -12.17 10.43 12.42
N VAL A 113 -11.92 9.78 11.30
CA VAL A 113 -10.59 9.39 10.84
C VAL A 113 -10.27 10.25 9.63
N PHE A 114 -9.38 11.22 9.81
CA PHE A 114 -8.97 12.13 8.76
C PHE A 114 -7.45 12.18 8.59
N PRO A 115 -6.80 11.05 8.26
CA PRO A 115 -5.48 11.18 7.71
C PRO A 115 -5.61 11.96 6.40
N ARG A 116 -4.68 12.87 6.17
CA ARG A 116 -4.57 13.58 4.91
C ARG A 116 -3.45 12.94 4.10
N GLY A 117 -3.81 12.38 2.97
CA GLY A 117 -2.84 11.84 2.05
C GLY A 117 -2.05 12.91 1.33
N PHE A 118 -0.84 12.57 0.98
CA PHE A 118 0.05 13.40 0.18
C PHE A 118 0.94 12.52 -0.69
N TYR A 119 1.68 13.11 -1.58
CA TYR A 119 2.78 12.44 -2.24
C TYR A 119 4.03 13.32 -2.26
N VAL A 120 5.17 12.66 -2.35
CA VAL A 120 6.46 13.24 -2.70
C VAL A 120 6.98 12.60 -3.99
N TRP A 121 7.86 13.27 -4.70
CA TRP A 121 8.43 12.73 -5.92
C TRP A 121 9.93 12.99 -6.03
N THR A 122 10.62 12.17 -6.82
CA THR A 122 12.02 12.37 -7.16
C THR A 122 12.31 11.90 -8.59
N ASP A 123 13.28 12.52 -9.24
CA ASP A 123 13.86 12.06 -10.51
C ASP A 123 15.11 11.20 -10.30
N ASP A 124 15.56 11.06 -9.05
CA ASP A 124 16.72 10.25 -8.65
C ASP A 124 16.46 9.57 -7.30
N ILE A 125 15.99 8.32 -7.34
CA ILE A 125 15.67 7.54 -6.14
C ILE A 125 16.90 6.97 -5.43
N ASP A 126 18.03 6.89 -6.13
CA ASP A 126 19.28 6.32 -5.61
C ASP A 126 20.10 7.33 -4.80
N THR A 127 19.74 8.61 -4.82
CA THR A 127 20.41 9.66 -4.05
C THR A 127 19.53 10.17 -2.91
N ASP A 128 20.03 10.12 -1.69
CA ASP A 128 19.34 10.64 -0.51
C ASP A 128 19.00 12.14 -0.62
N GLY A 129 17.86 12.52 -0.06
CA GLY A 129 17.43 13.92 0.06
C GLY A 129 16.89 14.55 -1.22
N THR A 130 16.75 13.80 -2.30
CA THR A 130 16.24 14.29 -3.59
C THR A 130 14.72 14.39 -3.67
N TRP A 131 14.00 13.79 -2.73
CA TRP A 131 12.54 13.79 -2.69
C TRP A 131 11.98 15.21 -2.46
N SER A 132 10.93 15.56 -3.19
CA SER A 132 10.25 16.86 -3.12
C SER A 132 9.63 17.14 -1.75
N ASP A 133 9.17 18.36 -1.55
CA ASP A 133 8.19 18.64 -0.50
C ASP A 133 6.82 18.05 -0.86
N PRO A 134 5.93 17.80 0.15
CA PRO A 134 4.67 17.13 -0.07
C PRO A 134 3.68 17.94 -0.92
N VAL A 135 2.98 17.25 -1.82
CA VAL A 135 1.75 17.74 -2.44
C VAL A 135 0.58 17.01 -1.79
N TYR A 136 -0.28 17.75 -1.09
CA TYR A 136 -1.39 17.18 -0.33
C TYR A 136 -2.63 17.00 -1.20
N PHE A 137 -3.31 15.87 -1.03
CA PHE A 137 -4.65 15.67 -1.59
C PHE A 137 -5.71 16.44 -0.80
N ASP A 138 -6.76 16.87 -1.46
CA ASP A 138 -7.89 17.59 -0.84
C ASP A 138 -8.97 16.65 -0.29
N THR A 139 -8.89 15.34 -0.57
CA THR A 139 -9.76 14.31 -0.01
C THR A 139 -9.14 13.69 1.25
N PRO A 140 -9.94 13.40 2.29
CA PRO A 140 -9.48 12.62 3.44
C PRO A 140 -9.29 11.15 3.05
N GLY A 141 -8.46 10.44 3.83
CA GLY A 141 -8.23 9.01 3.70
C GLY A 141 -6.78 8.63 3.89
N PHE A 142 -6.50 7.35 3.81
CA PHE A 142 -5.17 6.74 3.93
C PHE A 142 -4.98 5.67 2.84
N ASP A 143 -3.82 5.04 2.75
CA ASP A 143 -3.48 4.06 1.72
C ASP A 143 -3.72 4.59 0.30
N GLN A 144 -3.16 5.75 0.01
CA GLN A 144 -3.33 6.37 -1.29
C GLN A 144 -2.55 5.60 -2.35
N ASP A 145 -3.21 5.30 -3.47
CA ASP A 145 -2.57 4.88 -4.70
C ASP A 145 -3.08 5.70 -5.88
N VAL A 146 -2.24 5.84 -6.89
CA VAL A 146 -2.60 6.54 -8.11
C VAL A 146 -2.45 5.62 -9.31
N PHE A 147 -3.52 5.52 -10.08
CA PHE A 147 -3.56 4.83 -11.34
C PHE A 147 -3.62 5.83 -12.51
N TRP A 148 -2.69 5.73 -13.44
CA TRP A 148 -2.69 6.47 -14.69
C TRP A 148 -3.29 5.60 -15.78
N ASP A 149 -4.47 5.99 -16.27
CA ASP A 149 -5.18 5.26 -17.29
C ASP A 149 -4.71 5.62 -18.71
N ASP A 150 -4.98 4.74 -19.66
CA ASP A 150 -4.64 4.92 -21.07
C ASP A 150 -5.43 6.08 -21.73
N ASP A 151 -6.55 6.50 -21.13
CA ASP A 151 -7.32 7.68 -21.56
C ASP A 151 -6.64 9.03 -21.17
N GLY A 152 -5.51 8.97 -20.50
CA GLY A 152 -4.74 10.12 -20.02
C GLY A 152 -5.19 10.69 -18.69
N LYS A 153 -6.20 10.10 -18.06
CA LYS A 153 -6.68 10.51 -16.74
C LYS A 153 -5.83 9.89 -15.64
N THR A 154 -5.88 10.55 -14.51
CA THR A 154 -5.23 10.09 -13.28
C THR A 154 -6.28 9.88 -12.21
N TYR A 155 -6.31 8.70 -11.65
CA TYR A 155 -7.26 8.31 -10.61
C TYR A 155 -6.55 8.09 -9.29
N LEU A 156 -7.10 8.68 -8.22
CA LEU A 156 -6.67 8.47 -6.84
C LEU A 156 -7.62 7.48 -6.18
N SER A 157 -7.10 6.35 -5.73
CA SER A 157 -7.80 5.48 -4.79
C SER A 157 -7.34 5.77 -3.36
N THR A 158 -8.27 5.69 -2.40
CA THR A 158 -7.96 5.94 -1.00
C THR A 158 -8.93 5.18 -0.09
N THR A 159 -8.44 4.75 1.04
CA THR A 159 -9.24 4.12 2.10
C THR A 159 -9.90 5.20 2.93
N VAL A 160 -11.22 5.11 3.08
CA VAL A 160 -12.03 6.04 3.88
C VAL A 160 -12.91 5.31 4.86
N ARG A 161 -13.24 5.96 5.97
CA ARG A 161 -14.22 5.43 6.92
C ARG A 161 -15.64 5.66 6.41
N ILE A 162 -16.47 4.61 6.47
CA ILE A 162 -17.88 4.69 6.12
C ILE A 162 -18.63 5.46 7.22
N ALA A 163 -19.34 6.52 6.84
CA ALA A 163 -20.04 7.40 7.78
C ALA A 163 -21.25 6.70 8.45
N ASP A 164 -21.99 5.91 7.67
CA ASP A 164 -23.27 5.27 8.10
C ASP A 164 -23.08 3.80 8.51
N ARG A 165 -21.96 3.50 9.16
CA ARG A 165 -21.72 2.15 9.66
C ARG A 165 -22.67 1.78 10.80
N ASP A 166 -22.89 0.47 10.97
CA ASP A 166 -23.62 -0.06 12.12
C ASP A 166 -22.91 0.37 13.45
N PRO A 167 -23.58 1.13 14.32
CA PRO A 167 -22.99 1.58 15.58
C PRO A 167 -22.58 0.45 16.53
N SER A 168 -23.16 -0.75 16.37
CA SER A 168 -22.80 -1.94 17.15
C SER A 168 -21.55 -2.64 16.66
N SER A 169 -21.06 -2.33 15.45
CA SER A 169 -19.85 -2.91 14.91
C SER A 169 -18.63 -2.43 15.69
N LYS A 170 -17.85 -3.38 16.20
CA LYS A 170 -16.56 -3.11 16.83
C LYS A 170 -15.46 -2.80 15.82
N LEU A 171 -15.65 -3.22 14.56
CA LEU A 171 -14.73 -2.97 13.48
C LEU A 171 -15.01 -1.58 12.89
N LYS A 172 -13.96 -0.89 12.54
CA LYS A 172 -14.07 0.35 11.77
C LYS A 172 -14.34 -0.06 10.33
N ASP A 173 -15.52 0.26 9.84
CA ASP A 173 -15.88 -0.01 8.45
C ASP A 173 -15.10 0.95 7.55
N PHE A 174 -14.11 0.43 6.86
CA PHE A 174 -13.37 1.14 5.83
C PHE A 174 -13.77 0.66 4.46
N ALA A 175 -13.76 1.59 3.51
CA ALA A 175 -14.10 1.33 2.11
C ALA A 175 -13.09 2.02 1.19
N ILE A 176 -12.96 1.49 -0.02
CA ILE A 176 -12.15 2.11 -1.05
C ILE A 176 -13.00 3.09 -1.86
N HIS A 177 -12.56 4.33 -1.89
CA HIS A 177 -13.10 5.37 -2.76
C HIS A 177 -12.10 5.69 -3.88
N ILE A 178 -12.63 6.06 -5.03
CA ILE A 178 -11.84 6.51 -6.18
C ILE A 178 -12.39 7.82 -6.73
N SER A 179 -11.50 8.69 -7.18
CA SER A 179 -11.82 9.96 -7.86
C SER A 179 -10.77 10.27 -8.92
N GLU A 180 -11.15 10.99 -9.96
CA GLU A 180 -10.19 11.61 -10.86
C GLU A 180 -9.47 12.75 -10.14
N VAL A 181 -8.16 12.90 -10.33
CA VAL A 181 -7.33 13.87 -9.63
C VAL A 181 -6.41 14.64 -10.59
N ASP A 182 -6.27 15.94 -10.36
CA ASP A 182 -5.17 16.74 -10.91
C ASP A 182 -3.94 16.54 -10.03
N LEU A 183 -3.09 15.60 -10.40
CA LEU A 183 -1.94 15.20 -9.58
C LEU A 183 -1.02 16.37 -9.23
N PRO A 184 -0.64 17.29 -10.16
CA PRO A 184 0.21 18.42 -9.81
C PRO A 184 -0.28 19.28 -8.65
N THR A 185 -1.59 19.42 -8.47
CA THR A 185 -2.18 20.24 -7.40
C THR A 185 -2.74 19.41 -6.25
N GLY A 186 -2.90 18.10 -6.43
CA GLY A 186 -3.56 17.21 -5.48
C GLY A 186 -5.08 17.39 -5.37
N ARG A 187 -5.70 18.14 -6.30
CA ARG A 187 -7.13 18.43 -6.27
C ARG A 187 -7.94 17.35 -6.97
N THR A 188 -9.01 16.91 -6.32
CA THR A 188 -10.01 16.04 -6.94
C THR A 188 -10.79 16.78 -8.03
N LEU A 189 -10.96 16.11 -9.16
CA LEU A 189 -11.70 16.62 -10.31
C LEU A 189 -13.13 16.06 -10.38
N THR A 190 -13.37 14.92 -9.74
CA THR A 190 -14.69 14.28 -9.65
C THR A 190 -15.02 13.92 -8.21
N PRO A 191 -16.29 13.89 -7.82
CA PRO A 191 -16.68 13.39 -6.49
C PRO A 191 -16.16 11.96 -6.27
N PRO A 192 -15.65 11.65 -5.06
CA PRO A 192 -15.22 10.29 -4.73
C PRO A 192 -16.38 9.29 -4.81
N VAL A 193 -16.13 8.15 -5.43
CA VAL A 193 -17.08 7.05 -5.58
C VAL A 193 -16.59 5.84 -4.82
N CYS A 194 -17.46 5.23 -3.99
CA CYS A 194 -17.15 3.98 -3.33
C CYS A 194 -17.10 2.85 -4.35
N ILE A 195 -15.96 2.22 -4.52
CA ILE A 195 -15.75 1.10 -5.46
C ILE A 195 -15.65 -0.25 -4.75
N ARG A 196 -15.35 -0.27 -3.46
CA ARG A 196 -15.29 -1.50 -2.68
C ARG A 196 -15.61 -1.25 -1.21
N GLN A 197 -16.51 -2.08 -0.68
CA GLN A 197 -16.81 -2.25 0.73
C GLN A 197 -16.75 -3.73 1.08
N SER A 198 -16.02 -4.07 2.13
CA SER A 198 -15.82 -5.47 2.52
C SER A 198 -16.93 -5.97 3.43
N GLN A 199 -17.36 -7.21 3.23
CA GLN A 199 -18.20 -7.94 4.18
C GLN A 199 -17.47 -8.29 5.50
N TYR A 200 -16.13 -8.17 5.50
CA TYR A 200 -15.28 -8.39 6.67
C TYR A 200 -15.01 -7.09 7.47
N GLY A 201 -15.71 -6.01 7.15
CA GLY A 201 -15.71 -4.74 7.88
C GLY A 201 -14.60 -3.77 7.47
N VAL A 202 -13.52 -4.25 6.90
CA VAL A 202 -12.39 -3.42 6.46
C VAL A 202 -12.04 -3.76 5.02
N ALA A 203 -11.94 -2.74 4.16
CA ALA A 203 -11.33 -2.79 2.85
C ALA A 203 -10.32 -1.64 2.77
N GLU A 204 -9.04 -1.95 2.58
CA GLU A 204 -7.93 -0.99 2.62
C GLU A 204 -6.82 -1.40 1.64
N GLY A 205 -5.75 -0.62 1.51
CA GLY A 205 -4.56 -0.98 0.74
C GLY A 205 -4.83 -1.27 -0.74
N SER A 206 -5.63 -0.45 -1.40
CA SER A 206 -6.06 -0.73 -2.76
C SER A 206 -5.00 -0.39 -3.80
N HIS A 207 -4.80 -1.30 -4.77
CA HIS A 207 -3.98 -1.09 -5.96
C HIS A 207 -4.75 -1.43 -7.22
N ILE A 208 -4.65 -0.58 -8.24
CA ILE A 208 -5.28 -0.80 -9.54
C ILE A 208 -4.20 -1.03 -10.60
N MET A 209 -4.42 -2.05 -11.42
CA MET A 209 -3.61 -2.30 -12.61
C MET A 209 -4.49 -2.69 -13.80
N GLN A 210 -3.97 -2.49 -15.01
CA GLN A 210 -4.62 -2.91 -16.24
C GLN A 210 -3.85 -4.07 -16.88
N LYS A 211 -4.60 -5.08 -17.33
CA LYS A 211 -4.02 -6.26 -17.99
C LYS A 211 -5.05 -6.95 -18.88
N ASP A 212 -4.66 -7.28 -20.12
CA ASP A 212 -5.45 -8.05 -21.07
C ASP A 212 -6.89 -7.51 -21.27
N GLY A 213 -7.02 -6.17 -21.28
CA GLY A 213 -8.32 -5.47 -21.46
C GLY A 213 -9.22 -5.49 -20.22
N TYR A 214 -8.69 -5.83 -19.06
CA TYR A 214 -9.36 -5.72 -17.77
C TYR A 214 -8.61 -4.79 -16.84
N TYR A 215 -9.36 -4.13 -15.99
CA TYR A 215 -8.87 -3.49 -14.78
C TYR A 215 -8.91 -4.52 -13.64
N TYR A 216 -7.87 -4.57 -12.84
CA TYR A 216 -7.77 -5.40 -11.65
C TYR A 216 -7.62 -4.49 -10.44
N LEU A 217 -8.39 -4.77 -9.41
CA LEU A 217 -8.36 -4.08 -8.13
C LEU A 217 -7.91 -5.10 -7.06
N PHE A 218 -6.76 -4.87 -6.47
CA PHE A 218 -6.26 -5.61 -5.30
C PHE A 218 -6.66 -4.85 -4.05
N VAL A 219 -7.09 -5.57 -3.00
CA VAL A 219 -7.59 -4.96 -1.76
C VAL A 219 -7.26 -5.87 -0.59
N ALA A 220 -6.66 -5.30 0.44
CA ALA A 220 -6.56 -5.95 1.73
C ALA A 220 -7.90 -5.87 2.46
N GLU A 221 -8.40 -6.98 2.97
CA GLU A 221 -9.67 -7.04 3.71
C GLU A 221 -9.49 -7.68 5.08
N GLY A 222 -10.41 -7.38 5.99
CA GLY A 222 -10.43 -7.93 7.34
C GLY A 222 -9.58 -7.17 8.37
N GLY A 223 -8.83 -6.16 7.95
CA GLY A 223 -7.88 -5.41 8.79
C GLY A 223 -6.62 -6.21 9.14
N THR A 224 -5.62 -5.56 9.73
CA THR A 224 -4.27 -6.13 10.02
C THR A 224 -4.25 -7.16 11.16
N GLU A 225 -5.39 -7.74 11.51
CA GLU A 225 -5.56 -8.75 12.53
C GLU A 225 -5.67 -10.17 11.95
N ALA A 226 -6.13 -11.14 12.75
CA ALA A 226 -6.24 -12.54 12.34
C ALA A 226 -7.13 -12.80 11.09
N GLY A 227 -7.98 -11.84 10.74
CA GLY A 227 -8.82 -11.89 9.54
C GLY A 227 -8.18 -11.31 8.28
N HIS A 228 -6.95 -10.82 8.37
CA HIS A 228 -6.26 -10.15 7.26
C HIS A 228 -6.08 -11.08 6.06
N GLN A 229 -6.49 -10.60 4.90
CA GLN A 229 -6.52 -11.38 3.66
C GLN A 229 -6.42 -10.47 2.45
N GLU A 230 -5.92 -10.99 1.35
CA GLU A 230 -5.82 -10.25 0.09
C GLU A 230 -6.87 -10.70 -0.90
N TRP A 231 -7.57 -9.75 -1.50
CA TRP A 231 -8.58 -9.98 -2.54
C TRP A 231 -8.18 -9.38 -3.86
N VAL A 232 -8.66 -9.99 -4.95
CA VAL A 232 -8.56 -9.45 -6.29
C VAL A 232 -9.93 -9.43 -6.95
N PHE A 233 -10.23 -8.29 -7.56
CA PHE A 233 -11.44 -8.04 -8.34
C PHE A 233 -11.03 -7.63 -9.76
N ARG A 234 -11.94 -7.78 -10.71
CA ARG A 234 -11.70 -7.30 -12.08
C ARG A 234 -12.92 -6.61 -12.65
N SER A 235 -12.71 -5.70 -13.59
CA SER A 235 -13.73 -5.02 -14.37
C SER A 235 -13.31 -4.90 -15.82
N LYS A 236 -14.28 -4.95 -16.75
CA LYS A 236 -14.07 -4.60 -18.16
C LYS A 236 -14.42 -3.15 -18.46
N GLU A 237 -15.20 -2.51 -17.60
CA GLU A 237 -15.81 -1.21 -17.90
C GLU A 237 -14.96 -0.04 -17.42
N GLY A 238 -14.00 -0.28 -16.52
CA GLY A 238 -13.11 0.76 -16.03
C GLY A 238 -12.87 0.72 -14.52
N VAL A 239 -12.25 1.76 -14.01
CA VAL A 239 -11.83 1.90 -12.61
C VAL A 239 -13.01 2.05 -11.62
N TYR A 240 -14.18 2.37 -12.11
CA TYR A 240 -15.39 2.48 -11.30
C TYR A 240 -16.15 1.15 -11.17
N GLY A 241 -15.70 0.08 -11.84
CA GLY A 241 -16.40 -1.20 -11.87
C GLY A 241 -17.48 -1.25 -12.98
N PRO A 242 -18.43 -2.21 -12.94
CA PRO A 242 -18.65 -3.15 -11.84
C PRO A 242 -17.49 -4.14 -11.64
N TRP A 243 -17.21 -4.49 -10.38
CA TRP A 243 -16.11 -5.33 -9.99
C TRP A 243 -16.57 -6.78 -9.76
N GLU A 244 -15.99 -7.72 -10.48
CA GLU A 244 -16.21 -9.16 -10.34
C GLU A 244 -15.16 -9.77 -9.43
N SER A 245 -15.56 -10.66 -8.52
CA SER A 245 -14.66 -11.44 -7.65
C SER A 245 -14.66 -12.91 -8.05
N GLN A 246 -13.56 -13.62 -7.79
CA GLN A 246 -13.52 -15.08 -7.86
C GLN A 246 -14.23 -15.79 -6.67
N GLY A 247 -14.81 -15.02 -5.74
CA GLY A 247 -15.59 -15.54 -4.60
C GLY A 247 -14.75 -16.04 -3.42
N LYS A 248 -13.42 -15.86 -3.46
CA LYS A 248 -12.50 -16.21 -2.37
C LYS A 248 -11.31 -15.27 -2.40
N PRO A 249 -10.58 -15.11 -1.27
CA PRO A 249 -9.36 -14.32 -1.26
C PRO A 249 -8.30 -14.89 -2.22
N LEU A 250 -7.42 -14.04 -2.69
CA LEU A 250 -6.24 -14.43 -3.46
C LEU A 250 -5.30 -15.27 -2.57
N TRP A 251 -5.10 -14.81 -1.32
CA TRP A 251 -4.48 -15.59 -0.25
C TRP A 251 -5.01 -15.15 1.13
N TYR A 252 -4.92 -16.11 2.04
CA TYR A 252 -5.26 -15.94 3.44
C TYR A 252 -4.53 -17.02 4.25
N ASN A 253 -3.94 -16.63 5.36
CA ASN A 253 -3.27 -17.53 6.29
C ASN A 253 -4.00 -17.51 7.64
N GLY A 254 -4.42 -18.69 8.10
CA GLY A 254 -5.12 -18.84 9.37
C GLY A 254 -4.19 -18.75 10.58
N SER A 255 -4.79 -18.71 11.76
CA SER A 255 -4.07 -18.59 13.05
C SER A 255 -3.29 -19.83 13.47
N ASP A 256 -3.41 -20.94 12.75
CA ASP A 256 -2.67 -22.20 12.95
C ASP A 256 -1.45 -22.32 12.02
N GLU A 257 -1.23 -21.35 11.14
CA GLU A 257 -0.10 -21.33 10.23
C GLU A 257 1.11 -20.59 10.81
N GLU A 258 2.29 -20.93 10.31
CA GLU A 258 3.57 -20.31 10.73
C GLU A 258 3.64 -18.82 10.38
N VAL A 259 3.07 -18.43 9.22
CA VAL A 259 2.97 -17.05 8.77
C VAL A 259 1.50 -16.68 8.79
N GLN A 260 1.15 -15.63 9.49
CA GLN A 260 -0.23 -15.20 9.72
C GLN A 260 -0.44 -13.74 9.32
N ARG A 261 -1.70 -13.29 9.30
CA ARG A 261 -2.08 -11.90 9.04
C ARG A 261 -1.55 -11.38 7.70
N THR A 262 -1.58 -12.23 6.67
CA THR A 262 -1.03 -11.92 5.34
C THR A 262 -2.02 -11.09 4.53
N GLY A 263 -1.54 -10.00 3.99
CA GLY A 263 -2.33 -9.08 3.16
C GLY A 263 -1.57 -7.78 2.89
N HIS A 264 -2.29 -6.76 2.46
CA HIS A 264 -1.77 -5.46 2.06
C HIS A 264 -0.65 -5.63 1.02
N ALA A 265 -1.04 -6.22 -0.10
CA ALA A 265 -0.09 -6.67 -1.10
C ALA A 265 -0.04 -5.75 -2.31
N ASP A 266 1.17 -5.60 -2.84
CA ASP A 266 1.38 -5.08 -4.19
C ASP A 266 1.91 -6.19 -5.10
N VAL A 267 1.53 -6.15 -6.38
CA VAL A 267 1.87 -7.19 -7.36
C VAL A 267 2.60 -6.61 -8.56
N PHE A 268 3.52 -7.37 -9.09
CA PHE A 268 4.30 -6.96 -10.24
C PHE A 268 4.72 -8.14 -11.09
N LYS A 269 5.25 -7.86 -12.28
CA LYS A 269 5.74 -8.84 -13.22
C LYS A 269 7.24 -8.69 -13.41
N ASP A 270 7.97 -9.80 -13.32
CA ASP A 270 9.41 -9.80 -13.57
C ASP A 270 9.77 -9.80 -15.07
N GLU A 271 11.05 -9.79 -15.37
CA GLU A 271 11.58 -9.82 -16.75
C GLU A 271 11.23 -11.11 -17.52
N GLN A 272 11.00 -12.22 -16.81
CA GLN A 272 10.59 -13.49 -17.40
C GLN A 272 9.08 -13.59 -17.62
N GLY A 273 8.34 -12.59 -17.16
CA GLY A 273 6.89 -12.55 -17.22
C GLY A 273 6.18 -13.30 -16.12
N CYS A 274 6.90 -13.71 -15.06
CA CYS A 274 6.31 -14.29 -13.87
C CYS A 274 5.72 -13.22 -12.97
N TRP A 275 4.55 -13.51 -12.39
CA TRP A 275 3.89 -12.63 -11.43
C TRP A 275 4.41 -12.89 -10.02
N TRP A 276 4.67 -11.81 -9.32
CA TRP A 276 5.11 -11.79 -7.93
C TRP A 276 4.17 -10.93 -7.10
N GLY A 277 4.01 -11.30 -5.83
CA GLY A 277 3.35 -10.47 -4.83
C GLY A 277 4.29 -10.23 -3.67
N VAL A 278 4.34 -8.99 -3.20
CA VAL A 278 4.95 -8.61 -1.91
C VAL A 278 3.84 -8.26 -0.95
N PHE A 279 3.92 -8.76 0.28
CA PHE A 279 2.89 -8.51 1.29
C PHE A 279 3.47 -8.61 2.70
N LEU A 280 2.81 -8.02 3.67
CA LEU A 280 3.17 -8.18 5.06
C LEU A 280 2.72 -9.55 5.59
N GLY A 281 3.44 -10.06 6.58
CA GLY A 281 3.06 -11.26 7.32
C GLY A 281 3.74 -11.28 8.67
N VAL A 282 3.04 -11.78 9.66
CA VAL A 282 3.53 -11.91 11.03
C VAL A 282 3.90 -13.36 11.31
N ARG A 283 5.04 -13.58 11.97
CA ARG A 283 5.47 -14.89 12.46
C ARG A 283 5.33 -14.94 13.98
N PRO A 284 4.21 -15.45 14.50
CA PRO A 284 3.99 -15.53 15.94
C PRO A 284 4.95 -16.53 16.58
N VAL A 285 5.32 -16.28 17.82
CA VAL A 285 6.13 -17.20 18.60
C VAL A 285 5.34 -18.46 18.89
N LYS A 286 5.96 -19.63 18.63
CA LYS A 286 5.37 -20.93 18.95
C LYS A 286 5.75 -21.33 20.38
N GLN A 287 4.76 -21.58 21.24
CA GLN A 287 4.95 -22.05 22.59
C GLN A 287 4.03 -23.26 22.86
N ASN A 288 4.60 -24.39 23.36
CA ASN A 288 3.84 -25.62 23.63
C ASN A 288 3.02 -26.08 22.43
N GLU A 289 3.64 -26.10 21.24
CA GLU A 289 3.04 -26.46 19.94
C GLU A 289 1.88 -25.57 19.47
N LYS A 290 1.59 -24.49 20.17
CA LYS A 290 0.60 -23.46 19.79
C LYS A 290 1.30 -22.15 19.45
N TYR A 291 0.78 -21.46 18.46
CA TYR A 291 1.22 -20.09 18.19
C TYR A 291 0.61 -19.14 19.21
N LEU A 292 1.44 -18.26 19.77
CA LEU A 292 0.95 -17.16 20.59
C LEU A 292 0.34 -16.10 19.69
N GLU A 293 -0.71 -15.45 20.17
CA GLU A 293 -1.29 -14.33 19.44
C GLU A 293 -0.26 -13.21 19.32
N PRO A 294 0.08 -12.73 18.09
CA PRO A 294 1.01 -11.65 17.92
C PRO A 294 0.51 -10.38 18.59
N GLN A 295 1.38 -9.71 19.33
CA GLN A 295 1.07 -8.39 19.86
C GLN A 295 1.33 -7.33 18.77
N LEU A 296 0.50 -6.28 18.74
CA LEU A 296 0.74 -5.13 17.86
C LEU A 296 2.04 -4.44 18.30
N GLY A 297 3.03 -4.41 17.39
CA GLY A 297 4.31 -3.75 17.62
C GLY A 297 5.48 -4.67 17.98
N GLU A 298 5.32 -5.99 17.92
CA GLU A 298 6.41 -6.97 18.10
C GLU A 298 6.86 -7.61 16.79
#